data_3260f4d275fd33f1367896ebbeb6cf2a
#
_entry.id   3260f4d275fd33f1367896ebbeb6cf2a
#
_cell.length_a   1.000
_cell.length_b   1.000
_cell.length_c   1.000
_cell.angle_alpha   90.00
_cell.angle_beta   90.00
_cell.angle_gamma   90.00
#
_symmetry.space_group_name_H-M   'P 1'
#
loop_
_entity.id
_entity.type
_entity.pdbx_description
1 polymer ?
#
loop_
_entity_poly.entity_id
_entity_poly.type
_entity_poly.pdbx_seq_one_letter_code
_entity_poly.pdbx_strand_id
1 'polypeptide(L)'
;MNSLIIKHWSAEQRELPGMNCIAFANGDIIILNISKYYNPNNNERTISCTPLCDTTIESIDKYNDDYWTEVDAWTSMDYQGGKIYGGDGQMGNEGFIACTDANDSLIWSIFLDETNPIKKLSVKGKTLIAINEHGDMSIEINLDSLADIKMTYLR
;
A
#
# COMPACT_ATOMS: atom_id res chain seq x y z
N MET A 1 16.74 -5.65 -10.10
CA MET A 1 15.79 -4.66 -9.54
C MET A 1 15.51 -3.59 -10.58
N ASN A 2 14.31 -3.10 -10.62
CA ASN A 2 13.87 -2.11 -11.61
C ASN A 2 14.52 -0.74 -11.38
N SER A 3 15.03 -0.10 -12.43
CA SER A 3 15.75 1.17 -12.30
C SER A 3 14.86 2.35 -11.88
N LEU A 4 13.60 2.36 -12.28
CA LEU A 4 12.67 3.41 -11.84
C LEU A 4 12.32 3.27 -10.36
N ILE A 5 12.15 2.04 -9.88
CA ILE A 5 11.94 1.79 -8.45
C ILE A 5 13.14 2.28 -7.66
N ILE A 6 14.36 1.97 -8.08
CA ILE A 6 15.58 2.42 -7.41
C ILE A 6 15.66 3.94 -7.40
N LYS A 7 15.33 4.60 -8.52
CA LYS A 7 15.36 6.06 -8.63
C LYS A 7 14.43 6.74 -7.64
N HIS A 8 13.23 6.20 -7.46
CA HIS A 8 12.18 6.83 -6.64
C HIS A 8 12.16 6.35 -5.19
N TRP A 9 12.73 5.16 -4.92
CA TRP A 9 12.81 4.66 -3.56
C TRP A 9 14.27 4.55 -3.13
N SER A 10 14.72 5.52 -2.33
CA SER A 10 16.07 5.56 -1.76
C SER A 10 16.01 6.08 -0.33
N ALA A 11 17.15 6.05 0.37
CA ALA A 11 17.22 6.58 1.74
C ALA A 11 16.88 8.08 1.82
N GLU A 12 17.09 8.82 0.73
CA GLU A 12 16.89 10.28 0.68
C GLU A 12 15.54 10.67 0.10
N GLN A 13 14.92 9.79 -0.69
CA GLN A 13 13.69 10.10 -1.39
C GLN A 13 12.85 8.84 -1.46
N ARG A 14 11.66 8.88 -0.87
CA ARG A 14 10.73 7.75 -0.87
C ARG A 14 9.46 8.16 -1.58
N GLU A 15 9.33 7.67 -2.80
CA GLU A 15 8.17 7.92 -3.65
C GLU A 15 7.60 6.61 -4.15
N LEU A 16 6.28 6.57 -4.24
CA LEU A 16 5.52 5.43 -4.78
C LEU A 16 4.54 5.94 -5.83
N PRO A 17 4.08 5.06 -6.74
CA PRO A 17 2.96 5.43 -7.61
C PRO A 17 1.74 5.80 -6.78
N GLY A 18 1.22 7.02 -6.96
CA GLY A 18 0.15 7.59 -6.15
C GLY A 18 -1.25 7.16 -6.61
N MET A 19 -1.46 5.87 -6.80
CA MET A 19 -2.74 5.27 -7.16
C MET A 19 -2.94 3.99 -6.38
N ASN A 20 -4.16 3.49 -6.31
CA ASN A 20 -4.46 2.20 -5.68
C ASN A 20 -3.74 1.09 -6.43
N CYS A 21 -2.63 0.60 -5.90
CA CYS A 21 -1.84 -0.43 -6.58
C CYS A 21 -0.90 -1.17 -5.63
N ILE A 22 -0.42 -2.31 -6.11
CA ILE A 22 0.72 -3.02 -5.54
C ILE A 22 1.87 -2.87 -6.52
N ALA A 23 3.02 -2.42 -6.04
CA ALA A 23 4.24 -2.29 -6.85
C ALA A 23 5.29 -3.27 -6.34
N PHE A 24 5.96 -3.94 -7.27
CA PHE A 24 6.99 -4.94 -6.96
C PHE A 24 8.37 -4.43 -7.37
N ALA A 25 9.41 -4.98 -6.76
CA ALA A 25 10.80 -4.60 -7.00
C ALA A 25 11.22 -4.74 -8.47
N ASN A 26 10.61 -5.67 -9.22
CA ASN A 26 10.90 -5.89 -10.64
C ASN A 26 10.16 -4.90 -11.57
N GLY A 27 9.31 -4.04 -11.02
CA GLY A 27 8.52 -3.09 -11.79
C GLY A 27 7.13 -3.54 -12.18
N ASP A 28 6.73 -4.75 -11.81
CA ASP A 28 5.35 -5.19 -12.03
C ASP A 28 4.40 -4.43 -11.10
N ILE A 29 3.24 -4.08 -11.63
CA ILE A 29 2.21 -3.33 -10.92
C ILE A 29 0.89 -4.09 -11.04
N ILE A 30 0.19 -4.24 -9.93
CA ILE A 30 -1.21 -4.69 -9.91
C ILE A 30 -2.06 -3.50 -9.53
N ILE A 31 -2.90 -3.03 -10.45
CA ILE A 31 -3.88 -1.97 -10.16
C ILE A 31 -5.01 -2.57 -9.33
N LEU A 32 -5.39 -1.87 -8.26
CA LEU A 32 -6.43 -2.32 -7.35
C LEU A 32 -7.72 -1.52 -7.58
N ASN A 33 -8.83 -2.22 -7.46
CA ASN A 33 -10.16 -1.60 -7.46
C ASN A 33 -10.71 -1.63 -6.03
N ILE A 34 -11.04 -0.45 -5.51
CA ILE A 34 -11.66 -0.32 -4.20
C ILE A 34 -13.11 0.06 -4.40
N SER A 35 -14.02 -0.77 -3.86
CA SER A 35 -15.46 -0.58 -3.95
C SER A 35 -16.04 -0.39 -2.57
N LYS A 36 -16.85 0.66 -2.42
CA LYS A 36 -17.54 0.96 -1.17
C LYS A 36 -19.04 0.74 -1.38
N TYR A 37 -19.66 0.11 -0.41
CA TYR A 37 -21.08 -0.20 -0.46
C TYR A 37 -21.73 0.20 0.86
N TYR A 38 -22.88 0.84 0.77
CA TYR A 38 -23.69 1.23 1.92
C TYR A 38 -25.09 0.64 1.77
N ASN A 39 -25.55 -0.10 2.79
CA ASN A 39 -26.90 -0.62 2.83
C ASN A 39 -27.77 0.29 3.71
N PRO A 40 -28.70 1.07 3.12
CA PRO A 40 -29.52 2.01 3.91
C PRO A 40 -30.53 1.33 4.83
N ASN A 41 -30.86 0.04 4.61
CA ASN A 41 -31.81 -0.67 5.44
C ASN A 41 -31.27 -1.01 6.83
N ASN A 42 -29.97 -1.25 6.95
CA ASN A 42 -29.34 -1.61 8.22
C ASN A 42 -28.13 -0.75 8.58
N ASN A 43 -27.86 0.31 7.80
CA ASN A 43 -26.72 1.21 7.98
C ASN A 43 -25.37 0.49 7.91
N GLU A 44 -25.30 -0.67 7.27
CA GLU A 44 -24.03 -1.35 7.09
C GLU A 44 -23.21 -0.74 5.96
N ARG A 45 -21.94 -0.55 6.22
CA ARG A 45 -20.95 -0.15 5.20
C ARG A 45 -19.97 -1.29 5.01
N THR A 46 -19.70 -1.61 3.76
CA THR A 46 -18.67 -2.57 3.40
C THR A 46 -17.69 -1.95 2.41
N ILE A 47 -16.49 -2.47 2.40
CA ILE A 47 -15.45 -2.03 1.49
C ILE A 47 -14.71 -3.28 1.00
N SER A 48 -14.40 -3.31 -0.29
CA SER A 48 -13.65 -4.40 -0.87
C SER A 48 -12.49 -3.86 -1.70
N CYS A 49 -11.42 -4.63 -1.77
CA CYS A 49 -10.24 -4.33 -2.55
C CYS A 49 -9.90 -5.55 -3.38
N THR A 50 -9.97 -5.42 -4.69
CA THR A 50 -9.73 -6.53 -5.62
C THR A 50 -8.77 -6.12 -6.72
N PRO A 51 -7.97 -7.07 -7.27
CA PRO A 51 -7.15 -6.78 -8.44
C PRO A 51 -8.01 -6.38 -9.64
N LEU A 52 -7.64 -5.32 -10.32
CA LEU A 52 -8.33 -4.84 -11.51
C LEU A 52 -7.61 -5.24 -12.79
N CYS A 53 -6.31 -4.96 -12.86
CA CYS A 53 -5.47 -5.31 -14.01
C CYS A 53 -3.99 -5.24 -13.66
N ASP A 54 -3.17 -5.84 -14.49
CA ASP A 54 -1.72 -5.82 -14.37
C ASP A 54 -1.13 -4.78 -15.33
N THR A 55 -0.07 -4.11 -14.90
CA THR A 55 0.69 -3.19 -15.73
C THR A 55 2.15 -3.20 -15.26
N THR A 56 2.94 -2.25 -15.74
CA THR A 56 4.33 -2.09 -15.36
C THR A 56 4.61 -0.65 -14.95
N ILE A 57 5.66 -0.48 -14.15
CA ILE A 57 6.07 0.86 -13.70
C ILE A 57 6.52 1.72 -14.89
N GLU A 58 7.13 1.12 -15.90
CA GLU A 58 7.55 1.82 -17.13
C GLU A 58 6.33 2.37 -17.87
N SER A 59 5.25 1.61 -17.94
CA SER A 59 4.01 2.05 -18.58
C SER A 59 3.40 3.24 -17.85
N ILE A 60 3.36 3.18 -16.51
CA ILE A 60 2.86 4.28 -15.69
C ILE A 60 3.73 5.53 -15.87
N ASP A 61 5.04 5.38 -15.78
CA ASP A 61 5.97 6.49 -15.89
C ASP A 61 5.91 7.16 -17.26
N LYS A 62 5.76 6.36 -18.32
CA LYS A 62 5.69 6.86 -19.70
C LYS A 62 4.46 7.72 -19.97
N TYR A 63 3.31 7.34 -19.44
CA TYR A 63 2.03 8.00 -19.74
C TYR A 63 1.54 8.92 -18.64
N ASN A 64 2.13 8.83 -17.43
CA ASN A 64 1.68 9.56 -16.26
C ASN A 64 2.88 9.83 -15.34
N ASP A 65 3.84 10.61 -15.79
CA ASP A 65 5.09 10.86 -15.07
C ASP A 65 4.91 11.65 -13.77
N ASP A 66 3.75 12.26 -13.56
CA ASP A 66 3.39 12.97 -12.33
C ASP A 66 2.71 12.11 -11.28
N TYR A 67 2.64 10.79 -11.48
CA TYR A 67 2.03 9.88 -10.53
C TYR A 67 2.86 9.60 -9.29
N TRP A 68 4.14 9.87 -9.33
CA TRP A 68 5.00 9.61 -8.19
C TRP A 68 4.62 10.54 -7.04
N THR A 69 4.37 9.97 -5.86
CA THR A 69 4.02 10.73 -4.67
C THR A 69 4.99 10.40 -3.54
N GLU A 70 5.39 11.42 -2.79
CA GLU A 70 6.20 11.22 -1.60
C GLU A 70 5.38 10.52 -0.52
N VAL A 71 6.01 9.62 0.21
CA VAL A 71 5.39 8.91 1.33
C VAL A 71 6.22 9.12 2.59
N ASP A 72 5.52 9.23 3.71
CA ASP A 72 6.13 9.38 5.03
C ASP A 72 5.72 8.24 5.93
N ALA A 73 6.70 7.58 6.53
CA ALA A 73 6.45 6.50 7.46
C ALA A 73 6.01 7.04 8.82
N TRP A 74 4.88 6.54 9.30
CA TRP A 74 4.35 6.82 10.64
C TRP A 74 4.70 5.70 11.60
N THR A 75 4.93 4.50 11.08
CA THR A 75 5.23 3.31 11.85
C THR A 75 6.08 2.36 11.03
N SER A 76 6.79 1.49 11.72
CA SER A 76 7.53 0.41 11.07
C SER A 76 7.65 -0.78 12.00
N MET A 77 7.94 -1.94 11.43
CA MET A 77 8.25 -3.15 12.17
C MET A 77 9.33 -3.94 11.44
N ASP A 78 10.10 -4.71 12.20
CA ASP A 78 11.09 -5.60 11.62
C ASP A 78 10.39 -6.77 10.94
N TYR A 79 10.88 -7.17 9.77
CA TYR A 79 10.30 -8.27 9.02
C TYR A 79 11.37 -8.90 8.11
N GLN A 80 11.69 -10.18 8.33
CA GLN A 80 12.60 -10.98 7.50
C GLN A 80 13.93 -10.29 7.17
N GLY A 81 14.55 -9.69 8.17
CA GLY A 81 15.83 -8.99 8.02
C GLY A 81 15.73 -7.57 7.50
N GLY A 82 14.57 -7.15 7.05
CA GLY A 82 14.27 -5.78 6.64
C GLY A 82 13.17 -5.18 7.49
N LYS A 83 12.33 -4.37 6.86
CA LYS A 83 11.24 -3.67 7.56
C LYS A 83 9.96 -3.64 6.73
N ILE A 84 8.84 -3.51 7.42
CA ILE A 84 7.58 -3.07 6.83
C ILE A 84 7.27 -1.70 7.41
N TYR A 85 7.02 -0.73 6.53
CA TYR A 85 6.63 0.63 6.89
C TYR A 85 5.16 0.85 6.58
N GLY A 86 4.54 1.74 7.35
CA GLY A 86 3.22 2.25 7.05
C GLY A 86 3.16 3.74 7.34
N GLY A 87 2.30 4.46 6.65
CA GLY A 87 2.17 5.89 6.82
C GLY A 87 1.25 6.52 5.79
N ASP A 88 1.58 7.74 5.35
CA ASP A 88 0.76 8.51 4.43
C ASP A 88 1.49 8.92 3.15
N GLY A 89 0.72 9.46 2.20
CA GLY A 89 1.21 10.15 1.03
C GLY A 89 1.09 11.67 1.18
N GLN A 90 1.30 12.41 0.09
CA GLN A 90 1.32 13.88 0.10
C GLN A 90 -0.02 14.53 0.42
N MET A 91 -1.12 13.87 0.08
CA MET A 91 -2.46 14.41 0.29
C MET A 91 -2.94 14.31 1.75
N GLY A 92 -2.30 13.50 2.56
CA GLY A 92 -2.63 13.36 3.97
C GLY A 92 -3.77 12.40 4.30
N ASN A 93 -4.58 12.01 3.32
CA ASN A 93 -5.68 11.05 3.50
C ASN A 93 -5.36 9.68 2.89
N GLU A 94 -4.17 9.52 2.40
CA GLU A 94 -3.69 8.31 1.76
C GLU A 94 -3.00 7.40 2.79
N GLY A 95 -2.97 6.11 2.50
CA GLY A 95 -2.21 5.14 3.27
C GLY A 95 -1.26 4.38 2.38
N PHE A 96 -0.08 4.05 2.90
CA PHE A 96 0.83 3.16 2.20
C PHE A 96 1.41 2.12 3.15
N ILE A 97 1.84 1.02 2.56
CA ILE A 97 2.59 -0.04 3.23
C ILE A 97 3.72 -0.42 2.29
N ALA A 98 4.94 -0.50 2.80
CA ALA A 98 6.10 -0.85 2.00
C ALA A 98 6.98 -1.84 2.74
N CYS A 99 7.43 -2.87 2.04
CA CYS A 99 8.34 -3.87 2.58
C CYS A 99 9.71 -3.68 1.95
N THR A 100 10.74 -3.62 2.78
CA THR A 100 12.12 -3.43 2.34
C THR A 100 13.00 -4.56 2.84
N ASP A 101 14.14 -4.72 2.19
CA ASP A 101 15.18 -5.67 2.62
C ASP A 101 16.14 -5.02 3.63
N ALA A 102 17.20 -5.74 3.99
CA ALA A 102 18.19 -5.26 4.96
C ALA A 102 18.94 -4.00 4.49
N ASN A 103 18.96 -3.72 3.20
CA ASN A 103 19.58 -2.53 2.61
C ASN A 103 18.59 -1.39 2.37
N ASP A 104 17.37 -1.50 2.88
CA ASP A 104 16.25 -0.57 2.68
C ASP A 104 15.84 -0.46 1.20
N SER A 105 16.12 -1.49 0.41
CA SER A 105 15.63 -1.58 -0.98
C SER A 105 14.20 -2.08 -0.98
N LEU A 106 13.36 -1.50 -1.83
CA LEU A 106 11.95 -1.86 -1.90
C LEU A 106 11.76 -3.27 -2.45
N ILE A 107 11.03 -4.11 -1.73
CA ILE A 107 10.62 -5.44 -2.20
C ILE A 107 9.22 -5.35 -2.81
N TRP A 108 8.28 -4.75 -2.10
CA TRP A 108 6.93 -4.48 -2.58
C TRP A 108 6.33 -3.30 -1.81
N SER A 109 5.32 -2.68 -2.40
CA SER A 109 4.55 -1.64 -1.75
C SER A 109 3.08 -1.73 -2.13
N ILE A 110 2.23 -1.20 -1.26
CA ILE A 110 0.79 -1.04 -1.49
C ILE A 110 0.46 0.41 -1.20
N PHE A 111 -0.20 1.07 -2.14
CA PHE A 111 -0.67 2.44 -1.98
C PHE A 111 -2.19 2.46 -2.10
N LEU A 112 -2.85 3.13 -1.15
CA LEU A 112 -4.31 3.21 -1.07
C LEU A 112 -4.71 4.66 -0.85
N ASP A 113 -5.53 5.22 -1.74
CA ASP A 113 -5.73 6.67 -1.82
C ASP A 113 -6.71 7.25 -0.80
N GLU A 114 -7.47 6.43 -0.09
CA GLU A 114 -8.52 6.93 0.81
C GLU A 114 -8.62 6.22 2.16
N THR A 115 -7.56 5.55 2.60
CA THR A 115 -7.60 4.82 3.88
C THR A 115 -7.31 5.69 5.09
N ASN A 116 -6.81 6.90 4.88
CA ASN A 116 -6.07 7.68 5.88
C ASN A 116 -4.72 7.01 6.22
N PRO A 117 -3.79 7.72 6.87
CA PRO A 117 -2.47 7.16 7.14
C PRO A 117 -2.52 5.85 7.93
N ILE A 118 -1.62 4.94 7.60
CA ILE A 118 -1.45 3.70 8.34
C ILE A 118 -0.61 3.99 9.57
N LYS A 119 -1.14 3.67 10.75
CA LYS A 119 -0.50 3.98 12.02
C LYS A 119 -0.04 2.76 12.79
N LYS A 120 -0.65 1.60 12.58
CA LYS A 120 -0.30 0.37 13.30
C LYS A 120 -0.10 -0.77 12.32
N LEU A 121 0.94 -1.56 12.54
CA LEU A 121 1.26 -2.74 11.75
C LEU A 121 1.51 -3.91 12.69
N SER A 122 1.00 -5.08 12.33
CA SER A 122 1.32 -6.33 13.01
C SER A 122 1.25 -7.48 12.02
N VAL A 123 2.00 -8.54 12.32
CA VAL A 123 1.97 -9.76 11.51
C VAL A 123 1.52 -10.90 12.40
N LYS A 124 0.53 -11.64 11.95
CA LYS A 124 0.01 -12.82 12.62
C LYS A 124 0.00 -13.97 11.63
N GLY A 125 0.94 -14.91 11.79
CA GLY A 125 1.13 -15.96 10.80
C GLY A 125 1.60 -15.36 9.47
N LYS A 126 0.81 -15.53 8.42
CA LYS A 126 1.08 -14.99 7.08
C LYS A 126 0.20 -13.79 6.73
N THR A 127 -0.45 -13.22 7.73
CA THR A 127 -1.34 -12.07 7.54
C THR A 127 -0.72 -10.83 8.15
N LEU A 128 -0.53 -9.81 7.35
CA LEU A 128 -0.18 -8.48 7.79
C LEU A 128 -1.48 -7.73 8.08
N ILE A 129 -1.56 -7.14 9.27
CA ILE A 129 -2.71 -6.35 9.69
C ILE A 129 -2.27 -4.90 9.83
N ALA A 130 -2.90 -4.02 9.07
CA ALA A 130 -2.66 -2.59 9.11
C ALA A 130 -3.92 -1.88 9.62
N ILE A 131 -3.73 -0.96 10.56
CA ILE A 131 -4.82 -0.16 11.11
C ILE A 131 -4.51 1.30 10.79
N ASN A 132 -5.51 2.04 10.33
CA ASN A 132 -5.35 3.44 10.00
C ASN A 132 -5.29 4.34 11.25
N GLU A 133 -4.98 5.61 11.02
CA GLU A 133 -4.82 6.64 12.04
C GLU A 133 -6.01 6.73 13.00
N HIS A 134 -7.22 6.69 12.46
CA HIS A 134 -8.45 6.85 13.25
C HIS A 134 -8.94 5.56 13.91
N GLY A 135 -8.32 4.43 13.58
CA GLY A 135 -8.73 3.13 14.11
C GLY A 135 -10.09 2.66 13.60
N ASP A 136 -10.54 3.20 12.48
CA ASP A 136 -11.85 2.87 11.90
C ASP A 136 -11.76 1.95 10.68
N MET A 137 -10.57 1.57 10.27
CA MET A 137 -10.35 0.65 9.16
C MET A 137 -9.20 -0.30 9.43
N SER A 138 -9.42 -1.56 9.14
CA SER A 138 -8.41 -2.62 9.17
C SER A 138 -8.17 -3.12 7.75
N ILE A 139 -6.91 -3.34 7.42
CA ILE A 139 -6.48 -3.89 6.14
C ILE A 139 -5.68 -5.14 6.43
N GLU A 140 -6.18 -6.29 5.98
CA GLU A 140 -5.51 -7.58 6.14
C GLU A 140 -4.94 -8.01 4.80
N ILE A 141 -3.65 -8.26 4.76
CA ILE A 141 -2.92 -8.59 3.55
C ILE A 141 -2.28 -9.96 3.72
N ASN A 142 -2.55 -10.84 2.76
CA ASN A 142 -1.93 -12.16 2.72
C ASN A 142 -0.49 -12.01 2.19
N LEU A 143 0.51 -12.25 3.05
CA LEU A 143 1.92 -12.07 2.68
C LEU A 143 2.42 -13.10 1.66
N ASP A 144 1.69 -14.21 1.46
CA ASP A 144 1.98 -15.16 0.37
C ASP A 144 1.31 -14.78 -0.95
N SER A 145 0.32 -13.89 -0.91
CA SER A 145 -0.41 -13.44 -2.10
C SER A 145 -0.93 -12.03 -1.85
N LEU A 146 -0.11 -11.05 -2.16
CA LEU A 146 -0.36 -9.64 -1.79
C LEU A 146 -1.64 -9.06 -2.39
N ALA A 147 -2.15 -9.63 -3.49
CA ALA A 147 -3.40 -9.19 -4.09
C ALA A 147 -4.63 -9.65 -3.30
N ASP A 148 -4.44 -10.58 -2.36
CA ASP A 148 -5.49 -11.02 -1.44
C ASP A 148 -5.54 -10.06 -0.26
N ILE A 149 -6.33 -8.99 -0.41
CA ILE A 149 -6.46 -7.90 0.56
C ILE A 149 -7.90 -7.86 1.05
N LYS A 150 -8.08 -7.86 2.36
CA LYS A 150 -9.39 -7.71 2.99
C LYS A 150 -9.43 -6.42 3.77
N MET A 151 -10.35 -5.53 3.41
CA MET A 151 -10.57 -4.27 4.11
C MET A 151 -11.86 -4.36 4.91
N THR A 152 -11.85 -3.82 6.12
CA THR A 152 -13.01 -3.89 7.03
C THR A 152 -13.13 -2.56 7.77
N TYR A 153 -14.34 -2.01 7.79
CA TYR A 153 -14.67 -0.91 8.69
C TYR A 153 -14.81 -1.45 10.09
N LEU A 154 -14.14 -0.79 11.05
CA LEU A 154 -14.13 -1.22 12.45
C LEU A 154 -15.25 -0.56 13.27
N ARG A 155 -15.92 0.40 12.67
CA ARG A 155 -17.08 1.08 13.30
C ARG A 155 -17.99 1.70 12.29
#